data_d0fa74782aca6962ff503b3f1667c702
#
_entry.id   d0fa74782aca6962ff503b3f1667c702
#
_cell.length_a   1.000
_cell.length_b   1.000
_cell.length_c   1.000
_cell.angle_alpha   90.00
_cell.angle_beta   90.00
_cell.angle_gamma   90.00
#
_symmetry.space_group_name_H-M   'P 1'
#
loop_
_entity.id
_entity.type
_entity.pdbx_description
1 polymer ?
#
loop_
_entity_poly.entity_id
_entity_poly.type
_entity_poly.pdbx_seq_one_letter_code
_entity_poly.pdbx_strand_id
1 'polypeptide(L)'
;MKRNKKGAKRTDQSTAKLQSITEKYRHSYNNINIDYLSTIEPYQTILQLIGNGEDNAVHLSELIKHTGLHNREVRKCIEQLRRSGEVIISSTNGYFRPETPAELKRYINQETHRAKSIFYTLKNARQMMKQIEEVK
;
A
#
# COMPACT_ATOMS: atom_id res chain seq x y z
N MET A 1 -14.27 28.41 -26.78
CA MET A 1 -13.12 27.62 -26.34
C MET A 1 -13.51 26.15 -26.26
N LYS A 2 -12.98 25.33 -27.12
CA LYS A 2 -13.19 23.88 -27.07
C LYS A 2 -12.27 23.31 -26.01
N ARG A 3 -12.82 22.98 -24.84
CA ARG A 3 -12.04 22.24 -23.80
C ARG A 3 -11.68 20.87 -24.32
N ASN A 4 -10.40 20.53 -24.18
CA ASN A 4 -9.81 19.28 -24.63
C ASN A 4 -10.42 18.09 -23.86
N LYS A 5 -11.46 17.46 -24.42
CA LYS A 5 -12.13 16.28 -23.85
C LYS A 5 -11.21 15.02 -23.81
N LYS A 6 -10.04 15.08 -24.45
CA LYS A 6 -9.09 13.95 -24.49
C LYS A 6 -8.43 13.63 -23.13
N GLY A 7 -8.32 14.62 -22.22
CA GLY A 7 -7.72 14.41 -20.89
C GLY A 7 -8.63 13.64 -19.93
N ALA A 8 -9.95 13.88 -20.00
CA ALA A 8 -10.92 13.21 -19.13
C ALA A 8 -11.08 11.71 -19.44
N LYS A 9 -11.03 11.31 -20.72
CA LYS A 9 -11.09 9.90 -21.14
C LYS A 9 -9.86 9.08 -20.70
N ARG A 10 -8.67 9.69 -20.70
CA ARG A 10 -7.44 9.03 -20.22
C ARG A 10 -7.44 8.82 -18.70
N THR A 11 -8.02 9.75 -17.95
CA THR A 11 -8.10 9.64 -16.49
C THR A 11 -9.06 8.52 -16.08
N ASP A 12 -10.21 8.41 -16.75
CA ASP A 12 -11.20 7.36 -16.45
C ASP A 12 -10.69 5.96 -16.80
N GLN A 13 -10.01 5.80 -17.94
CA GLN A 13 -9.43 4.53 -18.35
C GLN A 13 -8.28 4.10 -17.42
N SER A 14 -7.48 5.06 -16.99
CA SER A 14 -6.36 4.82 -16.07
C SER A 14 -6.87 4.41 -14.69
N THR A 15 -7.92 5.06 -14.19
CA THR A 15 -8.56 4.74 -12.92
C THR A 15 -9.25 3.37 -12.98
N ALA A 16 -10.01 3.09 -14.04
CA ALA A 16 -10.65 1.78 -14.24
C ALA A 16 -9.62 0.65 -14.34
N LYS A 17 -8.51 0.89 -15.03
CA LYS A 17 -7.42 -0.08 -15.15
C LYS A 17 -6.73 -0.35 -13.81
N LEU A 18 -6.48 0.69 -13.01
CA LEU A 18 -5.93 0.56 -11.67
C LEU A 18 -6.89 -0.18 -10.74
N GLN A 19 -8.19 0.10 -10.80
CA GLN A 19 -9.21 -0.62 -10.03
C GLN A 19 -9.27 -2.10 -10.41
N SER A 20 -9.23 -2.41 -11.70
CA SER A 20 -9.20 -3.80 -12.20
C SER A 20 -7.96 -4.56 -11.72
N ILE A 21 -6.79 -3.93 -11.75
CA ILE A 21 -5.54 -4.50 -11.24
C ILE A 21 -5.63 -4.71 -9.73
N THR A 22 -6.13 -3.73 -9.00
CA THR A 22 -6.30 -3.80 -7.54
C THR A 22 -7.26 -4.92 -7.15
N GLU A 23 -8.38 -5.09 -7.85
CA GLU A 23 -9.31 -6.17 -7.62
C GLU A 23 -8.70 -7.55 -7.91
N LYS A 24 -7.94 -7.68 -8.99
CA LYS A 24 -7.25 -8.92 -9.35
C LYS A 24 -6.25 -9.35 -8.26
N TYR A 25 -5.47 -8.43 -7.73
CA TYR A 25 -4.53 -8.70 -6.65
C TYR A 25 -5.21 -8.89 -5.30
N ARG A 26 -6.35 -8.24 -5.06
CA ARG A 26 -7.16 -8.41 -3.84
C ARG A 26 -7.61 -9.86 -3.63
N HIS A 27 -7.92 -10.57 -4.70
CA HIS A 27 -8.29 -11.98 -4.63
C HIS A 27 -7.12 -12.93 -4.45
N SER A 28 -5.88 -12.51 -4.78
CA SER A 28 -4.68 -13.34 -4.70
C SER A 28 -4.05 -13.41 -3.31
N TYR A 29 -4.26 -12.40 -2.47
CA TYR A 29 -3.56 -12.24 -1.19
C TYR A 29 -4.53 -12.14 -0.02
N ASN A 30 -5.06 -13.25 0.43
CA ASN A 30 -5.99 -13.35 1.56
C ASN A 30 -7.33 -12.63 1.35
N ASN A 31 -8.39 -13.41 1.33
CA ASN A 31 -9.80 -12.98 1.24
C ASN A 31 -10.29 -12.17 2.47
N ILE A 32 -9.41 -11.44 3.15
CA ILE A 32 -9.82 -10.62 4.28
C ILE A 32 -10.29 -9.28 3.75
N ASN A 33 -11.60 -9.07 3.78
CA ASN A 33 -12.22 -7.83 3.36
C ASN A 33 -11.92 -6.72 4.37
N ILE A 34 -11.61 -5.52 3.87
CA ILE A 34 -11.39 -4.34 4.71
C ILE A 34 -12.63 -4.03 5.57
N ASP A 35 -13.82 -4.27 5.06
CA ASP A 35 -15.06 -4.07 5.81
C ASP A 35 -15.11 -4.94 7.06
N TYR A 36 -14.61 -6.17 6.98
CA TYR A 36 -14.49 -7.06 8.12
C TYR A 36 -13.40 -6.61 9.08
N LEU A 37 -12.20 -6.27 8.59
CA LEU A 37 -11.10 -5.82 9.45
C LEU A 37 -11.45 -4.54 10.21
N SER A 38 -12.20 -3.64 9.61
CA SER A 38 -12.60 -2.38 10.26
C SER A 38 -13.52 -2.57 11.47
N THR A 39 -14.11 -3.76 11.63
CA THR A 39 -15.00 -4.10 12.75
C THR A 39 -14.31 -4.78 13.92
N ILE A 40 -13.07 -5.23 13.75
CA ILE A 40 -12.34 -5.97 14.78
C ILE A 40 -11.10 -5.24 15.27
N GLU A 41 -10.80 -5.44 16.56
CA GLU A 41 -9.56 -4.93 17.15
C GLU A 41 -8.37 -5.84 16.81
N PRO A 42 -7.17 -5.30 16.67
CA PRO A 42 -6.77 -3.90 16.87
C PRO A 42 -6.93 -3.00 15.62
N TYR A 43 -7.39 -3.54 14.52
CA TYR A 43 -7.52 -2.82 13.23
C TYR A 43 -8.44 -1.61 13.33
N GLN A 44 -9.56 -1.75 14.04
CA GLN A 44 -10.52 -0.66 14.25
C GLN A 44 -9.85 0.55 14.93
N THR A 45 -9.09 0.32 15.98
CA THR A 45 -8.37 1.38 16.69
C THR A 45 -7.35 2.06 15.80
N ILE A 46 -6.57 1.30 15.04
CA ILE A 46 -5.58 1.83 14.11
C ILE A 46 -6.24 2.71 13.04
N LEU A 47 -7.32 2.23 12.43
CA LEU A 47 -8.05 2.96 11.40
C LEU A 47 -8.66 4.27 11.91
N GLN A 48 -9.13 4.29 13.14
CA GLN A 48 -9.68 5.49 13.78
C GLN A 48 -8.61 6.55 14.07
N LEU A 49 -7.39 6.12 14.39
CA LEU A 49 -6.29 7.02 14.73
C LEU A 49 -5.58 7.60 13.51
N ILE A 50 -5.55 6.88 12.40
CA ILE A 50 -4.88 7.33 11.18
C ILE A 50 -5.69 8.44 10.52
N GLY A 51 -5.11 9.65 10.49
CA GLY A 51 -5.71 10.81 9.88
C GLY A 51 -5.45 10.92 8.37
N ASN A 52 -6.03 11.95 7.77
CA ASN A 52 -5.87 12.29 6.37
C ASN A 52 -4.81 13.39 6.22
N GLY A 53 -3.88 13.18 5.28
CA GLY A 53 -2.79 14.11 5.03
C GLY A 53 -1.61 13.94 5.97
N GLU A 54 -0.43 14.31 5.48
CA GLU A 54 0.83 14.18 6.24
C GLU A 54 0.85 15.03 7.52
N ASP A 55 0.16 16.18 7.51
CA ASP A 55 0.06 17.05 8.69
C ASP A 55 -0.69 16.38 9.85
N ASN A 56 -1.53 15.40 9.55
CA ASN A 56 -2.28 14.61 10.54
C ASN A 56 -1.70 13.21 10.74
N ALA A 57 -0.45 12.99 10.36
CA ALA A 57 0.20 11.71 10.53
C ALA A 57 0.30 11.33 12.01
N VAL A 58 0.08 10.06 12.32
CA VAL A 58 0.20 9.51 13.66
C VAL A 58 1.47 8.68 13.78
N HIS A 59 2.26 8.96 14.82
CA HIS A 59 3.47 8.21 15.08
C HIS A 59 3.19 6.78 15.54
N LEU A 60 4.09 5.87 15.22
CA LEU A 60 4.03 4.48 15.66
C LEU A 60 3.86 4.38 17.19
N SER A 61 4.50 5.25 17.96
CA SER A 61 4.39 5.28 19.43
C SER A 61 2.95 5.51 19.91
N GLU A 62 2.19 6.34 19.22
CA GLU A 62 0.78 6.58 19.53
C GLU A 62 -0.08 5.35 19.22
N LEU A 63 0.20 4.69 18.10
CA LEU A 63 -0.50 3.44 17.75
C LEU A 63 -0.20 2.35 18.76
N ILE A 64 1.03 2.22 19.22
CA ILE A 64 1.43 1.28 20.28
C ILE A 64 0.69 1.58 21.58
N LYS A 65 0.66 2.84 21.98
CA LYS A 65 0.00 3.30 23.21
C LYS A 65 -1.49 2.95 23.23
N HIS A 66 -2.19 3.20 22.13
CA HIS A 66 -3.63 2.99 22.04
C HIS A 66 -4.04 1.54 21.79
N THR A 67 -3.20 0.74 21.13
CA THR A 67 -3.50 -0.68 20.85
C THR A 67 -2.99 -1.63 21.93
N GLY A 68 -1.96 -1.21 22.69
CA GLY A 68 -1.28 -2.09 23.63
C GLY A 68 -0.40 -3.15 22.97
N LEU A 69 -0.21 -3.09 21.65
CA LEU A 69 0.60 -4.03 20.90
C LEU A 69 2.07 -3.61 20.84
N HIS A 70 2.94 -4.57 20.56
CA HIS A 70 4.35 -4.27 20.28
C HIS A 70 4.53 -3.64 18.89
N ASN A 71 5.64 -2.95 18.70
CA ASN A 71 6.05 -2.32 17.44
C ASN A 71 5.84 -3.24 16.23
N ARG A 72 6.38 -4.46 16.30
CA ARG A 72 6.29 -5.46 15.22
C ARG A 72 4.85 -5.83 14.89
N GLU A 73 4.00 -5.99 15.91
CA GLU A 73 2.60 -6.36 15.76
C GLU A 73 1.78 -5.24 15.10
N VAL A 74 2.02 -3.98 15.50
CA VAL A 74 1.38 -2.82 14.88
C VAL A 74 1.75 -2.74 13.39
N ARG A 75 3.01 -2.93 13.05
CA ARG A 75 3.47 -2.94 11.66
C ARG A 75 2.83 -4.05 10.84
N LYS A 76 2.63 -5.22 11.42
CA LYS A 76 1.89 -6.33 10.77
C LYS A 76 0.44 -5.96 10.53
N CYS A 77 -0.20 -5.31 11.48
CA CYS A 77 -1.59 -4.84 11.31
C CYS A 77 -1.72 -3.85 10.16
N ILE A 78 -0.79 -2.90 10.07
CA ILE A 78 -0.76 -1.92 8.97
C ILE A 78 -0.56 -2.63 7.63
N GLU A 79 0.33 -3.61 7.57
CA GLU A 79 0.53 -4.41 6.36
C GLU A 79 -0.74 -5.15 5.94
N GLN A 80 -1.46 -5.75 6.90
CA GLN A 80 -2.73 -6.41 6.62
C GLN A 80 -3.81 -5.44 6.13
N LEU A 81 -3.88 -4.27 6.71
CA LEU A 81 -4.78 -3.21 6.25
C LEU A 81 -4.47 -2.78 4.82
N ARG A 82 -3.19 -2.60 4.49
CA ARG A 82 -2.75 -2.30 3.12
C ARG A 82 -3.15 -3.40 2.13
N ARG A 83 -2.94 -4.66 2.49
CA ARG A 83 -3.34 -5.81 1.67
C ARG A 83 -4.85 -5.90 1.49
N SER A 84 -5.61 -5.43 2.46
CA SER A 84 -7.08 -5.40 2.39
C SER A 84 -7.63 -4.28 1.52
N GLY A 85 -6.79 -3.36 1.07
CA GLY A 85 -7.15 -2.27 0.18
C GLY A 85 -7.09 -0.87 0.79
N GLU A 86 -6.68 -0.75 2.04
CA GLU A 86 -6.50 0.56 2.67
C GLU A 86 -5.17 1.18 2.23
N VAL A 87 -5.19 2.43 1.78
CA VAL A 87 -3.98 3.16 1.43
C VAL A 87 -3.45 3.88 2.67
N ILE A 88 -2.37 3.36 3.21
CA ILE A 88 -1.70 3.94 4.38
C ILE A 88 -0.26 4.27 4.00
N ILE A 89 0.07 5.55 4.05
CA ILE A 89 1.40 6.07 3.75
C ILE A 89 2.22 6.17 5.04
N SER A 90 3.48 5.82 4.96
CA SER A 90 4.46 5.95 6.04
C SER A 90 5.51 6.98 5.67
N SER A 91 5.72 7.95 6.54
CA SER A 91 6.77 8.97 6.42
C SER A 91 7.49 9.15 7.74
N THR A 92 8.46 10.07 7.77
CA THR A 92 9.13 10.46 9.02
C THR A 92 8.16 11.06 10.06
N ASN A 93 7.03 11.58 9.60
CA ASN A 93 5.98 12.15 10.46
C ASN A 93 4.99 11.09 10.99
N GLY A 94 5.06 9.86 10.49
CA GLY A 94 4.20 8.76 10.91
C GLY A 94 3.33 8.21 9.80
N TYR A 95 2.19 7.64 10.17
CA TYR A 95 1.23 7.00 9.27
C TYR A 95 0.04 7.90 8.99
N PHE A 96 -0.38 7.97 7.74
CA PHE A 96 -1.52 8.79 7.31
C PHE A 96 -2.16 8.25 6.05
N ARG A 97 -3.43 8.63 5.82
CA ARG A 97 -4.08 8.40 4.52
C ARG A 97 -3.76 9.55 3.58
N PRO A 98 -3.61 9.31 2.28
CA PRO A 98 -3.38 10.38 1.33
C PRO A 98 -4.59 11.33 1.27
N GLU A 99 -4.33 12.62 1.32
CA GLU A 99 -5.33 13.67 1.16
C GLU A 99 -5.19 14.35 -0.20
N THR A 100 -3.97 14.42 -0.73
CA THR A 100 -3.66 15.10 -1.99
C THR A 100 -3.16 14.12 -3.05
N PRO A 101 -3.38 14.42 -4.34
CA PRO A 101 -2.77 13.64 -5.43
C PRO A 101 -1.25 13.59 -5.36
N ALA A 102 -0.61 14.65 -4.89
CA ALA A 102 0.85 14.72 -4.75
C ALA A 102 1.37 13.71 -3.74
N GLU A 103 0.71 13.56 -2.59
CA GLU A 103 1.05 12.56 -1.58
C GLU A 103 0.92 11.14 -2.13
N LEU A 104 -0.18 10.86 -2.82
CA LEU A 104 -0.43 9.55 -3.41
C LEU A 104 0.60 9.22 -4.51
N LYS A 105 0.92 10.18 -5.36
CA LYS A 105 1.92 10.03 -6.42
C LYS A 105 3.30 9.72 -5.83
N ARG A 106 3.70 10.45 -4.80
CA ARG A 106 4.96 10.21 -4.09
C ARG A 106 5.04 8.79 -3.54
N TYR A 107 3.97 8.34 -2.90
CA TYR A 107 3.86 7.00 -2.35
C TYR A 107 3.97 5.92 -3.44
N ILE A 108 3.22 6.07 -4.52
CA ILE A 108 3.27 5.14 -5.66
C ILE A 108 4.69 5.05 -6.23
N ASN A 109 5.36 6.18 -6.40
CA ASN A 109 6.73 6.21 -6.91
C ASN A 109 7.72 5.52 -5.98
N GLN A 110 7.61 5.73 -4.68
CA GLN A 110 8.47 5.09 -3.68
C GLN A 110 8.28 3.57 -3.67
N GLU A 111 7.05 3.10 -3.64
CA GLU A 111 6.75 1.67 -3.63
C GLU A 111 7.11 1.00 -4.96
N THR A 112 6.90 1.68 -6.08
CA THR A 112 7.32 1.20 -7.39
C THR A 112 8.84 1.06 -7.47
N HIS A 113 9.57 2.03 -6.97
CA HIS A 113 11.04 1.97 -6.92
C HIS A 113 11.53 0.81 -6.06
N ARG A 114 10.91 0.60 -4.90
CA ARG A 114 11.21 -0.53 -4.00
C ARG A 114 10.95 -1.86 -4.70
N ALA A 115 9.82 -2.01 -5.37
CA ALA A 115 9.46 -3.23 -6.09
C ALA A 115 10.44 -3.53 -7.22
N LYS A 116 10.83 -2.52 -7.99
CA LYS A 116 11.85 -2.66 -9.05
C LYS A 116 13.20 -3.09 -8.51
N SER A 117 13.60 -2.56 -7.36
CA SER A 117 14.83 -2.93 -6.68
C SER A 117 14.83 -4.42 -6.28
N ILE A 118 13.71 -4.91 -5.76
CA ILE A 118 13.53 -6.32 -5.42
C ILE A 118 13.60 -7.20 -6.67
N PHE A 119 12.92 -6.83 -7.75
CA PHE A 119 12.98 -7.56 -9.02
C PHE A 119 14.39 -7.61 -9.60
N TYR A 120 15.13 -6.52 -9.49
CA TYR A 120 16.52 -6.49 -9.93
C TYR A 120 17.40 -7.48 -9.17
N THR A 121 17.22 -7.56 -7.87
CA THR A 121 17.91 -8.55 -7.01
C THR A 121 17.56 -9.98 -7.42
N LEU A 122 16.30 -10.25 -7.69
CA LEU A 122 15.83 -11.57 -8.11
C LEU A 122 16.37 -12.00 -9.49
N LYS A 123 16.72 -11.06 -10.35
CA LYS A 123 17.33 -11.36 -11.65
C LYS A 123 18.58 -12.22 -11.52
N ASN A 124 19.47 -11.87 -10.61
CA ASN A 124 20.71 -12.62 -10.37
C ASN A 124 20.41 -14.03 -9.82
N ALA A 125 19.47 -14.13 -8.90
CA ALA A 125 19.04 -15.42 -8.36
C ALA A 125 18.47 -16.35 -9.43
N ARG A 126 17.67 -15.80 -10.35
CA ARG A 126 17.12 -16.56 -11.49
C ARG A 126 18.19 -17.02 -12.46
N GLN A 127 19.20 -16.18 -12.73
CA GLN A 127 20.33 -16.58 -13.56
C GLN A 127 21.12 -17.72 -12.93
N MET A 128 21.39 -17.63 -11.64
CA MET A 128 22.06 -18.70 -10.90
C MET A 128 21.29 -20.01 -10.94
N MET A 129 19.97 -19.94 -10.80
CA MET A 129 19.08 -21.12 -10.88
C MET A 129 19.18 -21.79 -12.25
N LYS A 130 19.17 -21.02 -13.34
CA LYS A 130 19.34 -21.56 -14.71
C LYS A 130 20.70 -22.26 -14.87
N GLN A 131 21.78 -21.68 -14.36
CA GLN A 131 23.10 -22.27 -14.43
C GLN A 131 23.17 -23.61 -13.70
N ILE A 132 22.52 -23.73 -12.56
CA ILE A 132 22.44 -24.97 -11.79
C ILE A 132 21.64 -26.04 -12.54
N GLU A 133 20.55 -25.66 -13.19
CA GLU A 133 19.72 -26.57 -13.97
C GLU A 133 20.42 -27.06 -15.25
N GLU A 134 21.23 -26.23 -15.89
CA GLU A 134 21.97 -26.59 -17.11
C GLU A 134 23.14 -27.57 -16.84
N VAL A 135 23.65 -27.62 -15.61
CA VAL A 135 24.74 -28.55 -15.22
C VAL A 135 24.26 -29.96 -14.94
N LYS A 136 22.95 -30.16 -14.82
CA LYS A 136 22.35 -31.48 -14.72
C LYS A 136 22.11 -32.06 -16.13
#